data_438a5a388ba3639a9c0ebdd1712b8ac9
#
_entry.id   438a5a388ba3639a9c0ebdd1712b8ac9
#
_cell.length_a   1.000
_cell.length_b   1.000
_cell.length_c   1.000
_cell.angle_alpha   90.00
_cell.angle_beta   90.00
_cell.angle_gamma   90.00
#
_symmetry.space_group_name_H-M   'P 1'
#
loop_
_entity.id
_entity.type
_entity.pdbx_description
1 polymer ?
#
loop_
_entity_poly.entity_id
_entity_poly.type
_entity_poly.pdbx_seq_one_letter_code
_entity_poly.pdbx_strand_id
1 'polypeptide(L)'
;MHTSRTRFKRDQTILTTFDSGKLIPFFVDEVLPGDTFQVDTSAIIRMTTPKYPVMDDAFIDFYYFYCPNRILWDNFKEFMGEVDDTPWMPKKTHKVPTIVVQGSKSSGPIEESILDYMGIPTKVKNDFEINALPIRAYIKIWNEYFRDQNVENAAVLKTNDEKAYYADDKNASYRDWETDRKSTRLNPVTAH
;
A
#
# COMPACT_ATOMS: atom_id res chain seq x y z
N MET A 1 30.63 13.69 -22.48
CA MET A 1 30.19 12.38 -22.97
C MET A 1 28.67 12.33 -22.81
N HIS A 2 27.91 12.30 -23.88
CA HIS A 2 26.46 12.29 -23.83
C HIS A 2 26.00 10.79 -23.80
N THR A 3 25.62 10.29 -22.64
CA THR A 3 25.11 8.93 -22.54
C THR A 3 23.64 8.93 -22.92
N SER A 4 23.26 8.14 -23.90
CA SER A 4 21.85 7.99 -24.28
C SER A 4 21.05 7.34 -23.14
N ARG A 5 19.87 7.89 -22.84
CA ARG A 5 18.96 7.28 -21.85
C ARG A 5 18.38 6.00 -22.43
N THR A 6 18.35 4.94 -21.61
CA THR A 6 17.78 3.65 -21.99
C THR A 6 16.31 3.62 -21.58
N ARG A 7 15.48 3.03 -22.42
CA ARG A 7 14.06 2.78 -22.10
C ARG A 7 13.85 1.31 -21.78
N PHE A 8 13.18 1.05 -20.67
CA PHE A 8 12.78 -0.29 -20.28
C PHE A 8 11.26 -0.37 -20.30
N LYS A 9 10.75 -1.40 -20.95
CA LYS A 9 9.34 -1.73 -20.94
C LYS A 9 9.07 -2.67 -19.76
N ARG A 10 8.13 -2.30 -18.90
CA ARG A 10 7.70 -3.11 -17.77
C ARG A 10 6.23 -3.46 -17.96
N ASP A 11 5.97 -4.54 -18.70
CA ASP A 11 4.61 -5.05 -18.87
C ASP A 11 4.20 -5.83 -17.62
N GLN A 12 3.11 -5.42 -16.97
CA GLN A 12 2.57 -6.08 -15.80
C GLN A 12 1.11 -6.43 -16.06
N THR A 13 0.74 -7.68 -15.83
CA THR A 13 -0.63 -8.14 -15.94
C THR A 13 -1.13 -8.55 -14.58
N ILE A 14 -2.25 -7.98 -14.15
CA ILE A 14 -2.85 -8.23 -12.85
C ILE A 14 -4.24 -8.81 -13.07
N LEU A 15 -4.48 -9.97 -12.47
CA LEU A 15 -5.79 -10.62 -12.44
C LEU A 15 -6.28 -10.62 -10.99
N THR A 16 -7.41 -9.96 -10.75
CA THR A 16 -7.93 -9.86 -9.40
C THR A 16 -9.47 -9.79 -9.40
N THR A 17 -10.04 -10.02 -8.24
CA THR A 17 -11.48 -9.87 -7.99
C THR A 17 -11.67 -8.95 -6.80
N PHE A 18 -12.70 -8.13 -6.82
CA PHE A 18 -12.98 -7.19 -5.74
C PHE A 18 -14.46 -6.80 -5.71
N ASP A 19 -14.90 -6.37 -4.54
CA ASP A 19 -16.23 -5.80 -4.37
C ASP A 19 -16.25 -4.31 -4.71
N SER A 20 -17.40 -3.81 -5.13
CA SER A 20 -17.61 -2.39 -5.37
C SER A 20 -17.36 -1.55 -4.11
N GLY A 21 -16.89 -0.33 -4.29
CA GLY A 21 -16.62 0.62 -3.21
C GLY A 21 -15.34 0.36 -2.41
N LYS A 22 -14.46 -0.56 -2.85
CA LYS A 22 -13.14 -0.78 -2.25
C LYS A 22 -12.06 0.03 -2.96
N LEU A 23 -11.15 0.63 -2.21
CA LEU A 23 -9.90 1.16 -2.73
C LEU A 23 -8.86 0.04 -2.74
N ILE A 24 -8.40 -0.34 -3.93
CA ILE A 24 -7.54 -1.51 -4.11
C ILE A 24 -6.21 -1.08 -4.71
N PRO A 25 -5.08 -1.39 -4.06
CA PRO A 25 -3.78 -1.20 -4.66
C PRO A 25 -3.56 -2.28 -5.72
N PHE A 26 -3.38 -1.89 -6.97
CA PHE A 26 -3.16 -2.82 -8.07
C PHE A 26 -1.75 -2.74 -8.65
N PHE A 27 -1.05 -1.63 -8.42
CA PHE A 27 0.29 -1.42 -8.96
C PHE A 27 1.16 -0.71 -7.94
N VAL A 28 2.34 -1.26 -7.69
CA VAL A 28 3.38 -0.65 -6.85
C VAL A 28 4.70 -0.78 -7.58
N ASP A 29 5.38 0.32 -7.82
CA ASP A 29 6.70 0.34 -8.43
C ASP A 29 7.59 1.38 -7.76
N GLU A 30 8.90 1.19 -7.82
CA GLU A 30 9.88 2.12 -7.29
C GLU A 30 10.39 3.04 -8.38
N VAL A 31 10.42 4.33 -8.07
CA VAL A 31 10.91 5.38 -8.97
C VAL A 31 12.25 5.88 -8.45
N LEU A 32 13.29 5.75 -9.27
CA LEU A 32 14.61 6.26 -8.96
C LEU A 32 14.75 7.75 -9.35
N PRO A 33 15.63 8.50 -8.68
CA PRO A 33 15.90 9.88 -9.05
C PRO A 33 16.34 10.00 -10.51
N GLY A 34 15.68 10.88 -11.26
CA GLY A 34 15.97 11.13 -12.67
C GLY A 34 15.24 10.20 -13.66
N ASP A 35 14.44 9.27 -13.19
CA ASP A 35 13.61 8.43 -14.05
C ASP A 35 12.39 9.20 -14.57
N THR A 36 11.95 8.83 -15.76
CA THR A 36 10.71 9.31 -16.37
C THR A 36 9.84 8.12 -16.67
N PHE A 37 8.65 8.11 -16.08
CA PHE A 37 7.66 7.06 -16.27
C PHE A 37 6.57 7.52 -17.24
N GLN A 38 6.22 6.62 -18.15
CA GLN A 38 5.00 6.71 -18.93
C GLN A 38 4.17 5.48 -18.55
N VAL A 39 2.97 5.73 -18.04
CA VAL A 39 2.07 4.66 -17.57
C VAL A 39 0.88 4.60 -18.50
N ASP A 40 0.73 3.48 -19.20
CA ASP A 40 -0.41 3.19 -20.06
C ASP A 40 -1.18 2.03 -19.45
N THR A 41 -2.44 2.24 -19.08
CA THR A 41 -3.26 1.22 -18.43
C THR A 41 -4.43 0.84 -19.32
N SER A 42 -4.59 -0.46 -19.55
CA SER A 42 -5.80 -1.02 -20.14
C SER A 42 -6.42 -2.02 -19.18
N ALA A 43 -7.73 -1.96 -18.99
CA ALA A 43 -8.43 -2.85 -18.09
C ALA A 43 -9.67 -3.45 -18.76
N ILE A 44 -9.88 -4.73 -18.48
CA ILE A 44 -11.11 -5.43 -18.85
C ILE A 44 -11.79 -5.84 -17.55
N ILE A 45 -13.01 -5.33 -17.34
CA ILE A 45 -13.75 -5.56 -16.11
C ILE A 45 -15.02 -6.31 -16.44
N ARG A 46 -15.31 -7.31 -15.65
CA ARG A 46 -16.52 -8.11 -15.76
C ARG A 46 -17.21 -8.20 -14.41
N MET A 47 -18.47 -7.80 -14.37
CA MET A 47 -19.32 -8.03 -13.20
C MET A 47 -19.70 -9.51 -13.11
N THR A 48 -19.74 -10.03 -11.87
CA THR A 48 -20.37 -11.33 -11.62
C THR A 48 -21.86 -11.25 -11.92
N THR A 49 -22.49 -12.36 -12.28
CA THR A 49 -23.91 -12.39 -12.56
C THR A 49 -24.73 -12.01 -11.33
N PRO A 50 -25.38 -10.86 -11.29
CA PRO A 50 -26.18 -10.43 -10.16
C PRO A 50 -27.48 -11.25 -10.08
N LYS A 51 -28.01 -11.39 -8.86
CA LYS A 51 -29.30 -12.09 -8.63
C LYS A 51 -30.47 -11.34 -9.27
N TYR A 52 -30.37 -10.02 -9.33
CA TYR A 52 -31.35 -9.15 -9.98
C TYR A 52 -30.63 -8.35 -11.08
N PRO A 53 -31.29 -8.07 -12.20
CA PRO A 53 -30.66 -7.30 -13.27
C PRO A 53 -30.29 -5.89 -12.76
N VAL A 54 -29.06 -5.48 -13.02
CA VAL A 54 -28.59 -4.12 -12.79
C VAL A 54 -28.92 -3.31 -14.02
N MET A 55 -29.66 -2.23 -13.84
CA MET A 55 -30.09 -1.32 -14.93
C MET A 55 -29.31 0.00 -14.93
N ASP A 56 -28.13 -0.01 -14.36
CA ASP A 56 -27.28 1.18 -14.24
C ASP A 56 -25.87 0.88 -14.70
N ASP A 57 -25.12 1.92 -15.06
CA ASP A 57 -23.74 1.81 -15.50
C ASP A 57 -22.81 1.62 -14.31
N ALA A 58 -21.75 0.83 -14.51
CA ALA A 58 -20.69 0.66 -13.53
C ALA A 58 -19.47 1.48 -13.95
N PHE A 59 -18.93 2.26 -13.02
CA PHE A 59 -17.76 3.09 -13.23
C PHE A 59 -16.58 2.53 -12.44
N ILE A 60 -15.38 2.69 -12.99
CA ILE A 60 -14.13 2.42 -12.32
C ILE A 60 -13.18 3.58 -12.51
N ASP A 61 -12.59 4.03 -11.42
CA ASP A 61 -11.63 5.13 -11.42
C ASP A 61 -10.23 4.58 -11.08
N PHE A 62 -9.24 4.96 -11.89
CA PHE A 62 -7.83 4.62 -11.65
C PHE A 62 -7.09 5.86 -11.15
N TYR A 63 -6.45 5.73 -9.99
CA TYR A 63 -5.67 6.78 -9.38
C TYR A 63 -4.20 6.40 -9.31
N TYR A 64 -3.32 7.31 -9.70
CA TYR A 64 -1.88 7.14 -9.62
C TYR A 64 -1.31 8.18 -8.67
N PHE A 65 -0.53 7.71 -7.69
CA PHE A 65 0.09 8.56 -6.69
C PHE A 65 1.60 8.37 -6.69
N TYR A 66 2.31 9.46 -6.58
CA TYR A 66 3.74 9.46 -6.29
C TYR A 66 3.94 9.79 -4.81
N CYS A 67 4.55 8.88 -4.07
CA CYS A 67 4.80 9.03 -2.65
C CYS A 67 6.30 8.99 -2.35
N PRO A 68 6.94 10.13 -2.01
CA PRO A 68 8.36 10.16 -1.69
C PRO A 68 8.67 9.38 -0.41
N ASN A 69 9.68 8.52 -0.43
CA ASN A 69 10.07 7.71 0.73
C ASN A 69 10.48 8.53 1.96
N ARG A 70 10.99 9.76 1.78
CA ARG A 70 11.32 10.68 2.88
C ARG A 70 10.11 11.08 3.73
N ILE A 71 8.89 10.95 3.21
CA ILE A 71 7.65 11.23 3.96
C ILE A 71 7.18 9.98 4.72
N LEU A 72 7.55 8.80 4.23
CA LEU A 72 7.14 7.51 4.78
C LEU A 72 8.10 6.99 5.84
N TRP A 73 9.33 7.50 5.83
CA TRP A 73 10.39 7.06 6.71
C TRP A 73 11.30 8.24 7.09
N ASP A 74 11.33 8.57 8.37
CA ASP A 74 12.05 9.74 8.88
C ASP A 74 13.55 9.67 8.61
N ASN A 75 14.16 8.49 8.76
CA ASN A 75 15.59 8.28 8.60
C ASN A 75 16.01 7.93 7.16
N PHE A 76 15.10 8.10 6.17
CA PHE A 76 15.39 7.78 4.77
C PHE A 76 16.57 8.57 4.21
N LYS A 77 16.69 9.84 4.56
CA LYS A 77 17.77 10.72 4.09
C LYS A 77 19.12 10.27 4.64
N GLU A 78 19.21 9.99 5.95
CA GLU A 78 20.43 9.48 6.59
C GLU A 78 20.82 8.11 6.01
N PHE A 79 19.83 7.23 5.75
CA PHE A 79 20.06 5.95 5.08
C PHE A 79 20.65 6.11 3.68
N MET A 80 20.22 7.11 2.92
CA MET A 80 20.74 7.43 1.58
C MET A 80 22.07 8.20 1.60
N GLY A 81 22.61 8.51 2.78
CA GLY A 81 23.94 9.10 2.94
C GLY A 81 23.96 10.62 3.17
N GLU A 82 22.80 11.25 3.40
CA GLU A 82 22.77 12.63 3.89
C GLU A 82 23.17 12.62 5.38
N VAL A 83 24.33 13.17 5.70
CA VAL A 83 24.86 13.20 7.07
C VAL A 83 25.02 14.65 7.50
N ASP A 84 24.24 15.05 8.50
CA ASP A 84 24.36 16.38 9.14
C ASP A 84 25.42 16.40 10.27
N ASP A 85 26.01 15.24 10.57
CA ASP A 85 26.92 15.07 11.70
C ASP A 85 28.37 15.45 11.35
N THR A 86 29.11 15.91 12.37
CA THR A 86 30.53 16.17 12.26
C THR A 86 31.32 14.87 11.98
N PRO A 87 32.46 14.92 11.26
CA PRO A 87 33.21 13.74 10.81
C PRO A 87 33.63 12.76 11.92
N TRP A 88 33.64 13.21 13.17
CA TRP A 88 34.05 12.44 14.36
C TRP A 88 32.89 11.72 15.08
N MET A 89 31.65 11.95 14.69
CA MET A 89 30.52 11.22 15.27
C MET A 89 30.39 9.82 14.63
N PRO A 90 30.11 8.79 15.41
CA PRO A 90 29.86 7.47 14.86
C PRO A 90 28.60 7.51 13.99
N LYS A 91 28.72 7.03 12.75
CA LYS A 91 27.60 6.97 11.81
C LYS A 91 26.50 6.05 12.37
N LYS A 92 25.30 6.56 12.44
CA LYS A 92 24.12 5.74 12.74
C LYS A 92 23.84 4.81 11.56
N THR A 93 23.57 3.57 11.83
CA THR A 93 23.19 2.58 10.81
C THR A 93 21.69 2.37 10.88
N HIS A 94 21.00 2.76 9.85
CA HIS A 94 19.55 2.55 9.70
C HIS A 94 19.27 1.30 8.86
N LYS A 95 18.19 0.61 9.17
CA LYS A 95 17.69 -0.52 8.39
C LYS A 95 16.35 -0.16 7.81
N VAL A 96 16.11 -0.61 6.59
CA VAL A 96 14.79 -0.44 5.95
C VAL A 96 13.71 -1.01 6.87
N PRO A 97 12.65 -0.23 7.16
CA PRO A 97 11.58 -0.72 8.02
C PRO A 97 10.85 -1.89 7.38
N THR A 98 10.62 -2.93 8.18
CA THR A 98 9.95 -4.16 7.75
C THR A 98 8.68 -4.41 8.51
N ILE A 99 7.75 -5.12 7.88
CA ILE A 99 6.56 -5.67 8.52
C ILE A 99 6.72 -7.18 8.57
N VAL A 100 6.56 -7.75 9.75
CA VAL A 100 6.52 -9.20 9.94
C VAL A 100 5.10 -9.68 9.69
N VAL A 101 4.95 -10.50 8.67
CA VAL A 101 3.69 -11.15 8.35
C VAL A 101 3.72 -12.53 8.99
N GLN A 102 2.80 -12.76 9.93
CA GLN A 102 2.71 -14.03 10.62
C GLN A 102 2.08 -15.12 9.72
N GLY A 103 2.64 -16.31 9.78
CA GLY A 103 2.13 -17.45 9.03
C GLY A 103 0.76 -17.95 9.50
N SER A 104 0.12 -18.80 8.72
CA SER A 104 -1.28 -19.22 8.87
C SER A 104 -1.64 -19.97 10.16
N LYS A 105 -0.70 -20.23 11.04
CA LYS A 105 -0.96 -20.89 12.32
C LYS A 105 -1.74 -20.03 13.32
N SER A 106 -1.73 -18.73 13.15
CA SER A 106 -2.36 -17.80 14.08
C SER A 106 -3.34 -16.85 13.40
N SER A 107 -2.91 -16.12 12.40
CA SER A 107 -3.73 -15.10 11.75
C SER A 107 -3.01 -14.54 10.51
N GLY A 108 -2.57 -15.40 9.61
CA GLY A 108 -1.92 -14.98 8.36
C GLY A 108 -2.76 -13.98 7.57
N PRO A 109 -2.21 -13.36 6.53
CA PRO A 109 -2.95 -12.44 5.68
C PRO A 109 -4.21 -13.11 5.17
N ILE A 110 -5.31 -12.40 5.26
CA ILE A 110 -6.62 -12.88 4.80
C ILE A 110 -6.71 -12.65 3.29
N GLU A 111 -7.36 -13.56 2.59
CA GLU A 111 -7.73 -13.35 1.18
C GLU A 111 -8.57 -12.07 1.06
N GLU A 112 -8.41 -11.34 -0.03
CA GLU A 112 -9.02 -10.03 -0.30
C GLU A 112 -8.55 -8.90 0.65
N SER A 113 -7.44 -9.09 1.34
CA SER A 113 -6.79 -8.04 2.12
C SER A 113 -5.93 -7.12 1.23
N ILE A 114 -5.52 -5.98 1.78
CA ILE A 114 -4.61 -5.05 1.09
C ILE A 114 -3.28 -5.73 0.75
N LEU A 115 -2.79 -6.60 1.63
CA LEU A 115 -1.56 -7.36 1.41
C LEU A 115 -1.71 -8.34 0.24
N ASP A 116 -2.86 -9.00 0.14
CA ASP A 116 -3.16 -9.91 -0.97
C ASP A 116 -3.19 -9.14 -2.31
N TYR A 117 -3.84 -7.99 -2.35
CA TYR A 117 -3.86 -7.12 -3.53
C TYR A 117 -2.48 -6.57 -3.92
N MET A 118 -1.57 -6.39 -2.97
CA MET A 118 -0.17 -6.05 -3.22
C MET A 118 0.69 -7.24 -3.66
N GLY A 119 0.11 -8.44 -3.80
CA GLY A 119 0.79 -9.63 -4.26
C GLY A 119 1.53 -10.40 -3.18
N ILE A 120 1.21 -10.18 -1.92
CA ILE A 120 1.82 -10.89 -0.79
C ILE A 120 1.06 -12.20 -0.56
N PRO A 121 1.75 -13.34 -0.48
CA PRO A 121 1.10 -14.65 -0.35
C PRO A 121 0.33 -14.79 0.96
N THR A 122 -0.92 -15.26 0.89
CA THR A 122 -1.86 -15.34 2.01
C THR A 122 -1.77 -16.63 2.81
N LYS A 123 -1.32 -17.73 2.23
CA LYS A 123 -1.35 -19.08 2.85
C LYS A 123 0.03 -19.61 3.20
N VAL A 124 0.93 -18.75 3.69
CA VAL A 124 2.28 -19.16 4.08
C VAL A 124 2.29 -19.68 5.51
N LYS A 125 2.97 -20.80 5.75
CA LYS A 125 3.04 -21.42 7.08
C LYS A 125 4.03 -20.75 8.02
N ASN A 126 5.08 -20.16 7.49
CA ASN A 126 6.16 -19.53 8.24
C ASN A 126 6.02 -18.02 8.23
N ASP A 127 6.49 -17.38 9.28
CA ASP A 127 6.60 -15.94 9.34
C ASP A 127 7.62 -15.44 8.32
N PHE A 128 7.35 -14.32 7.71
CA PHE A 128 8.27 -13.67 6.76
C PHE A 128 8.19 -12.16 6.88
N GLU A 129 9.25 -11.50 6.45
CA GLU A 129 9.37 -10.05 6.51
C GLU A 129 9.18 -9.44 5.11
N ILE A 130 8.44 -8.36 5.06
CA ILE A 130 8.22 -7.58 3.85
C ILE A 130 8.63 -6.12 4.06
N ASN A 131 8.90 -5.40 2.98
CA ASN A 131 9.16 -3.97 3.04
C ASN A 131 7.90 -3.22 3.49
N ALA A 132 8.05 -2.34 4.49
CA ALA A 132 6.95 -1.57 5.04
C ALA A 132 6.55 -0.36 4.18
N LEU A 133 7.43 0.15 3.32
CA LEU A 133 7.23 1.40 2.60
C LEU A 133 5.99 1.42 1.69
N PRO A 134 5.70 0.37 0.89
CA PRO A 134 4.48 0.34 0.06
C PRO A 134 3.19 0.43 0.89
N ILE A 135 3.16 -0.25 2.03
CA ILE A 135 1.99 -0.26 2.92
C ILE A 135 1.83 1.11 3.59
N ARG A 136 2.94 1.70 4.03
CA ARG A 136 2.95 3.07 4.56
C ARG A 136 2.47 4.09 3.53
N ALA A 137 2.88 3.93 2.27
CA ALA A 137 2.41 4.78 1.16
C ALA A 137 0.89 4.66 1.00
N TYR A 138 0.36 3.45 1.00
CA TYR A 138 -1.08 3.23 0.89
C TYR A 138 -1.85 3.89 2.04
N ILE A 139 -1.40 3.75 3.28
CA ILE A 139 -2.03 4.38 4.46
C ILE A 139 -1.98 5.91 4.36
N LYS A 140 -0.85 6.46 3.93
CA LYS A 140 -0.68 7.90 3.74
C LYS A 140 -1.66 8.45 2.71
N ILE A 141 -1.75 7.80 1.54
CA ILE A 141 -2.66 8.16 0.46
C ILE A 141 -4.11 8.11 0.94
N TRP A 142 -4.48 7.02 1.63
CA TRP A 142 -5.82 6.88 2.16
C TRP A 142 -6.16 8.00 3.17
N ASN A 143 -5.28 8.31 4.10
CA ASN A 143 -5.49 9.36 5.08
C ASN A 143 -5.71 10.74 4.45
N GLU A 144 -5.03 11.04 3.34
CA GLU A 144 -5.05 12.37 2.73
C GLU A 144 -6.17 12.56 1.71
N TYR A 145 -6.49 11.50 0.95
CA TYR A 145 -7.38 11.63 -0.22
C TYR A 145 -8.71 10.91 -0.09
N PHE A 146 -8.78 9.85 0.69
CA PHE A 146 -9.96 8.97 0.70
C PHE A 146 -10.67 8.88 2.06
N ARG A 147 -10.03 9.34 3.11
CA ARG A 147 -10.63 9.35 4.43
C ARG A 147 -11.63 10.49 4.57
N ASP A 148 -12.83 10.19 5.08
CA ASP A 148 -13.74 11.24 5.56
C ASP A 148 -13.28 11.71 6.93
N GLN A 149 -12.73 12.93 6.96
CA GLN A 149 -12.16 13.53 8.18
C GLN A 149 -13.20 13.78 9.29
N ASN A 150 -14.48 13.86 8.94
CA ASN A 150 -15.55 14.12 9.90
C ASN A 150 -16.08 12.84 10.56
N VAL A 151 -15.91 11.69 9.90
CA VAL A 151 -16.52 10.42 10.33
C VAL A 151 -15.47 9.42 10.79
N GLU A 152 -14.30 9.39 10.14
CA GLU A 152 -13.29 8.38 10.37
C GLU A 152 -12.01 8.95 11.00
N ASN A 153 -11.46 8.21 11.96
CA ASN A 153 -10.15 8.53 12.52
C ASN A 153 -9.04 8.26 11.50
N ALA A 154 -7.95 9.02 11.60
CA ALA A 154 -6.79 8.76 10.76
C ALA A 154 -6.15 7.42 11.12
N ALA A 155 -5.82 6.62 10.12
CA ALA A 155 -5.02 5.43 10.30
C ALA A 155 -3.61 5.80 10.79
N VAL A 156 -3.10 5.04 11.75
CA VAL A 156 -1.79 5.32 12.37
C VAL A 156 -0.69 5.01 11.37
N LEU A 157 0.05 6.03 10.98
CA LEU A 157 1.23 5.91 10.14
C LEU A 157 2.49 5.97 11.03
N LYS A 158 3.19 4.84 11.15
CA LYS A 158 4.50 4.79 11.83
C LYS A 158 5.58 5.14 10.82
N THR A 159 6.38 6.16 11.09
CA THR A 159 7.49 6.63 10.23
C THR A 159 8.87 6.24 10.74
N ASN A 160 8.93 5.62 11.92
CA ASN A 160 10.15 5.18 12.58
C ASN A 160 10.74 3.88 11.97
N ASP A 161 11.92 3.46 12.48
CA ASP A 161 12.64 2.24 12.05
C ASP A 161 12.10 0.96 12.70
N GLU A 162 11.09 1.06 13.59
CA GLU A 162 10.59 -0.09 14.30
C GLU A 162 9.90 -1.08 13.36
N LYS A 163 10.15 -2.36 13.65
CA LYS A 163 9.41 -3.44 13.01
C LYS A 163 7.94 -3.38 13.40
N ALA A 164 7.07 -3.45 12.42
CA ALA A 164 5.65 -3.62 12.64
C ALA A 164 5.27 -5.10 12.48
N TYR A 165 4.21 -5.51 13.16
CA TYR A 165 3.66 -6.86 13.03
C TYR A 165 2.27 -6.76 12.41
N TYR A 166 2.03 -7.59 11.41
CA TYR A 166 0.70 -7.77 10.85
C TYR A 166 0.00 -8.91 11.61
N ALA A 167 -1.15 -8.64 12.17
CA ALA A 167 -1.97 -9.59 12.94
C ALA A 167 -1.56 -9.85 14.41
N ASP A 168 -0.74 -9.01 15.01
CA ASP A 168 -0.54 -9.04 16.45
C ASP A 168 -1.60 -8.16 17.15
N ASP A 169 -2.46 -8.77 17.96
CA ASP A 169 -3.56 -8.10 18.68
C ASP A 169 -3.09 -6.99 19.64
N LYS A 170 -1.81 -6.99 19.98
CA LYS A 170 -1.22 -6.00 20.89
C LYS A 170 -0.57 -4.80 20.19
N ASN A 171 -0.28 -4.91 18.89
CA ASN A 171 0.37 -3.89 18.07
C ASN A 171 -0.36 -3.66 16.72
N ALA A 172 -1.61 -3.82 16.70
CA ALA A 172 -2.49 -4.00 15.55
C ALA A 172 -2.73 -2.76 14.67
N SER A 173 -1.72 -1.93 14.44
CA SER A 173 -1.89 -0.68 13.70
C SER A 173 -2.32 -0.84 12.23
N TYR A 174 -2.02 -1.99 11.60
CA TYR A 174 -2.38 -2.18 10.19
C TYR A 174 -3.65 -3.01 9.98
N ARG A 175 -3.90 -4.00 10.85
CA ARG A 175 -5.08 -4.87 10.74
C ARG A 175 -6.35 -4.20 11.26
N ASP A 176 -6.27 -3.47 12.36
CA ASP A 176 -7.41 -2.78 12.93
C ASP A 176 -7.98 -1.77 11.95
N TRP A 177 -7.11 -1.04 11.27
CA TRP A 177 -7.53 -0.13 10.22
C TRP A 177 -8.27 -0.84 9.08
N GLU A 178 -7.83 -2.02 8.66
CA GLU A 178 -8.51 -2.79 7.62
C GLU A 178 -9.86 -3.33 8.09
N THR A 179 -9.93 -3.74 9.34
CA THR A 179 -11.17 -4.26 9.97
C THR A 179 -12.18 -3.14 10.18
N ASP A 180 -11.75 -1.99 10.69
CA ASP A 180 -12.60 -0.82 10.90
C ASP A 180 -13.19 -0.32 9.58
N ARG A 181 -12.42 -0.34 8.52
CA ARG A 181 -12.89 0.01 7.19
C ARG A 181 -13.97 -0.94 6.67
N LYS A 182 -13.96 -2.23 7.04
CA LYS A 182 -15.02 -3.17 6.69
C LYS A 182 -16.31 -2.91 7.47
N SER A 183 -16.22 -2.38 8.68
CA SER A 183 -17.37 -2.08 9.53
C SER A 183 -18.10 -0.79 9.12
N THR A 184 -17.39 0.19 8.57
CA THR A 184 -17.97 1.49 8.14
C THR A 184 -18.74 1.42 6.81
N ARG A 185 -18.80 0.26 6.18
CA ARG A 185 -19.41 0.03 4.86
C ARG A 185 -20.92 0.02 4.81
N LEU A 186 -21.62 0.26 5.89
CA LEU A 186 -23.06 0.08 5.94
C LEU A 186 -23.89 1.27 5.46
N ASN A 187 -23.27 2.31 4.90
CA ASN A 187 -24.05 3.36 4.23
C ASN A 187 -23.70 3.44 2.75
N PRO A 188 -24.52 2.85 1.87
CA PRO A 188 -24.50 3.26 0.49
C PRO A 188 -24.89 4.75 0.46
N VAL A 189 -23.99 5.59 0.00
CA VAL A 189 -24.31 6.96 -0.37
C VAL A 189 -25.33 6.85 -1.48
N THR A 190 -26.59 7.05 -1.15
CA THR A 190 -27.64 7.31 -2.15
C THR A 190 -27.32 8.67 -2.76
N ALA A 191 -26.73 8.65 -3.94
CA ALA A 191 -26.67 9.84 -4.78
C ALA A 191 -28.10 10.20 -5.18
N HIS A 192 -28.50 11.42 -4.86
CA HIS A 192 -29.67 12.08 -5.41
C HIS A 192 -29.29 12.78 -6.71
#